data_20a2018a0cdf6884ca11d604dd33f82d
#
_entry.id   20a2018a0cdf6884ca11d604dd33f82d
#
_cell.length_a   1.000
_cell.length_b   1.000
_cell.length_c   1.000
_cell.angle_alpha   90.00
_cell.angle_beta   90.00
_cell.angle_gamma   90.00
#
_symmetry.space_group_name_H-M   'P 1'
#
loop_
_entity.id
_entity.type
_entity.pdbx_description
1 polymer ?
#
loop_
_entity_poly.entity_id
_entity_poly.type
_entity_poly.pdbx_seq_one_letter_code
_entity_poly.pdbx_strand_id
1 'polypeptide(L)'
;MFRIGVCLIGFGGGLFSVGMLSGAMALAEASAVGLALGAWGAVQATSNGLAIASGGAIRDVVARLAEKGLLGPALVGPSVGYGFVYYIEIMLLLATLAAVGPLVRPASETRLRSNSNFGLAEFPG
;
A
#
# COMPACT_ATOMS: atom_id res chain seq x y z
N MET A 1 19.89 -0.95 12.97
CA MET A 1 18.81 -1.73 12.35
C MET A 1 17.48 -0.98 12.31
N PHE A 2 16.93 -0.47 13.41
CA PHE A 2 15.65 0.24 13.44
C PHE A 2 15.55 1.43 12.46
N ARG A 3 16.55 2.29 12.42
CA ARG A 3 16.60 3.48 11.54
C ARG A 3 16.53 3.13 10.05
N ILE A 4 17.21 2.06 9.65
CA ILE A 4 17.19 1.58 8.25
C ILE A 4 15.79 1.08 7.88
N GLY A 5 15.15 0.32 8.78
CA GLY A 5 13.77 -0.14 8.57
C GLY A 5 12.78 1.02 8.38
N VAL A 6 12.86 2.05 9.22
CA VAL A 6 12.00 3.24 9.10
C VAL A 6 12.25 3.98 7.79
N CYS A 7 13.51 4.13 7.36
CA CYS A 7 13.83 4.74 6.06
C CYS A 7 13.26 3.94 4.88
N LEU A 8 13.37 2.61 4.90
CA LEU A 8 12.84 1.74 3.85
C LEU A 8 11.31 1.79 3.79
N ILE A 9 10.64 1.80 4.94
CA ILE A 9 9.17 1.96 5.02
C ILE A 9 8.75 3.30 4.43
N GLY A 10 9.42 4.40 4.83
CA GLY A 10 9.14 5.73 4.31
C GLY A 10 9.38 5.85 2.80
N PHE A 11 10.47 5.28 2.32
CA PHE A 11 10.79 5.27 0.89
C PHE A 11 9.78 4.45 0.08
N GLY A 12 9.45 3.24 0.53
CA GLY A 12 8.43 2.40 -0.11
C GLY A 12 7.04 3.04 -0.13
N GLY A 13 6.63 3.63 1.00
CA GLY A 13 5.38 4.38 1.12
C GLY A 13 5.33 5.59 0.19
N GLY A 14 6.44 6.33 0.07
CA GLY A 14 6.56 7.45 -0.86
C GLY A 14 6.43 7.03 -2.32
N LEU A 15 7.14 5.99 -2.75
CA LEU A 15 7.04 5.45 -4.11
C LEU A 15 5.62 4.96 -4.42
N PHE A 16 4.99 4.25 -3.49
CA PHE A 16 3.61 3.78 -3.63
C PHE A 16 2.64 4.96 -3.81
N SER A 17 2.75 5.99 -2.97
CA SER A 17 1.91 7.18 -3.03
C SER A 17 2.05 7.92 -4.36
N VAL A 18 3.28 8.12 -4.85
CA VAL A 18 3.54 8.75 -6.15
C VAL A 18 2.98 7.91 -7.30
N GLY A 19 3.17 6.60 -7.26
CA GLY A 19 2.62 5.68 -8.26
C GLY A 19 1.09 5.71 -8.34
N MET A 20 0.42 5.67 -7.19
CA MET A 20 -1.04 5.75 -7.11
C MET A 20 -1.57 7.11 -7.57
N LEU A 21 -0.91 8.20 -7.16
CA LEU A 21 -1.27 9.56 -7.56
C LEU A 21 -1.14 9.74 -9.07
N SER A 22 -0.02 9.29 -9.65
CA SER A 22 0.22 9.33 -11.09
C SER A 22 -0.81 8.50 -11.87
N GLY A 23 -1.19 7.34 -11.34
CA GLY A 23 -2.25 6.51 -11.89
C GLY A 23 -3.63 7.19 -11.86
N ALA A 24 -3.98 7.84 -10.75
CA ALA A 24 -5.22 8.59 -10.62
C ALA A 24 -5.29 9.77 -11.60
N MET A 25 -4.18 10.48 -11.78
CA MET A 25 -4.09 11.58 -12.76
C MET A 25 -4.20 11.10 -14.21
N ALA A 26 -3.64 9.94 -14.52
CA ALA A 26 -3.69 9.37 -15.87
C ALA A 26 -5.09 8.87 -16.27
N LEU A 27 -5.94 8.54 -15.30
CA LEU A 27 -7.32 8.09 -15.51
C LEU A 27 -8.33 9.24 -15.53
N ALA A 28 -7.97 10.41 -14.98
CA ALA A 28 -8.85 11.55 -14.88
C ALA A 28 -8.83 12.37 -16.19
N GLU A 29 -10.03 12.78 -16.66
CA GLU A 29 -10.12 13.80 -17.69
C GLU A 29 -9.56 15.14 -17.18
N ALA A 30 -8.99 15.95 -18.07
CA ALA A 30 -8.32 17.21 -17.71
C ALA A 30 -9.20 18.16 -16.86
N SER A 31 -10.52 18.12 -17.07
CA SER A 31 -11.50 18.89 -16.31
C SER A 31 -11.81 18.36 -14.92
N ALA A 32 -11.51 17.08 -14.63
CA ALA A 32 -11.87 16.37 -13.40
C ALA A 32 -10.67 16.02 -12.52
N VAL A 33 -9.44 16.42 -12.88
CA VAL A 33 -8.22 16.09 -12.13
C VAL A 33 -8.30 16.52 -10.67
N GLY A 34 -8.82 17.73 -10.38
CA GLY A 34 -8.96 18.21 -9.01
C GLY A 34 -9.91 17.35 -8.17
N LEU A 35 -11.02 16.91 -8.75
CA LEU A 35 -11.97 16.02 -8.08
C LEU A 35 -11.35 14.64 -7.81
N ALA A 36 -10.64 14.09 -8.79
CA ALA A 36 -9.93 12.79 -8.64
C ALA A 36 -8.89 12.84 -7.54
N LEU A 37 -8.09 13.91 -7.46
CA LEU A 37 -7.10 14.11 -6.42
C LEU A 37 -7.73 14.29 -5.03
N GLY A 38 -8.83 15.05 -4.94
CA GLY A 38 -9.59 15.23 -3.71
C GLY A 38 -10.19 13.91 -3.20
N ALA A 39 -10.82 13.15 -4.09
CA ALA A 39 -11.36 11.83 -3.77
C ALA A 39 -10.26 10.84 -3.33
N TRP A 40 -9.14 10.80 -4.06
CA TRP A 40 -7.98 9.99 -3.68
C TRP A 40 -7.47 10.35 -2.29
N GLY A 41 -7.27 11.65 -2.01
CA GLY A 41 -6.80 12.11 -0.71
C GLY A 41 -7.75 11.77 0.43
N ALA A 42 -9.06 11.89 0.21
CA ALA A 42 -10.07 11.54 1.20
C ALA A 42 -10.06 10.04 1.52
N VAL A 43 -9.99 9.18 0.50
CA VAL A 43 -9.89 7.72 0.68
C VAL A 43 -8.60 7.35 1.40
N GLN A 44 -7.48 7.94 1.01
CA GLN A 44 -6.17 7.71 1.64
C GLN A 44 -6.19 8.07 3.13
N ALA A 45 -6.66 9.26 3.48
CA ALA A 45 -6.73 9.72 4.85
C ALA A 45 -7.66 8.85 5.70
N THR A 46 -8.83 8.51 5.18
CA THR A 46 -9.81 7.65 5.87
C THR A 46 -9.25 6.24 6.10
N SER A 47 -8.65 5.65 5.08
CA SER A 47 -8.05 4.32 5.17
C SER A 47 -6.91 4.28 6.19
N ASN A 48 -6.02 5.28 6.19
CA ASN A 48 -4.95 5.40 7.16
C ASN A 48 -5.48 5.55 8.59
N GLY A 49 -6.49 6.39 8.79
CA GLY A 49 -7.13 6.58 10.10
C GLY A 49 -7.75 5.28 10.62
N LEU A 50 -8.49 4.56 9.78
CA LEU A 50 -9.10 3.28 10.14
C LEU A 50 -8.03 2.21 10.43
N ALA A 51 -6.96 2.14 9.62
CA ALA A 51 -5.88 1.19 9.83
C ALA A 51 -5.17 1.41 11.17
N ILE A 52 -4.84 2.66 11.51
CA ILE A 52 -4.21 3.00 12.79
C ILE A 52 -5.14 2.68 13.97
N ALA A 53 -6.40 3.05 13.89
CA ALA A 53 -7.38 2.79 14.95
C ALA A 53 -7.60 1.29 15.16
N SER A 54 -7.79 0.51 14.09
CA SER A 54 -7.99 -0.93 14.17
C SER A 54 -6.73 -1.67 14.64
N GLY A 55 -5.56 -1.29 14.14
CA GLY A 55 -4.28 -1.87 14.58
C GLY A 55 -4.01 -1.62 16.05
N GLY A 56 -4.29 -0.40 16.54
CA GLY A 56 -4.20 -0.06 17.96
C GLY A 56 -5.16 -0.87 18.81
N ALA A 57 -6.41 -0.99 18.41
CA ALA A 57 -7.43 -1.77 19.13
C ALA A 57 -7.06 -3.27 19.20
N ILE A 58 -6.63 -3.87 18.09
CA ILE A 58 -6.18 -5.27 18.06
C ILE A 58 -4.99 -5.48 19.00
N ARG A 59 -3.98 -4.60 18.91
CA ARG A 59 -2.81 -4.64 19.78
C ARG A 59 -3.22 -4.64 21.26
N ASP A 60 -4.11 -3.74 21.67
CA ASP A 60 -4.50 -3.59 23.04
C ASP A 60 -5.31 -4.79 23.56
N VAL A 61 -6.18 -5.37 22.73
CA VAL A 61 -6.91 -6.59 23.05
C VAL A 61 -5.94 -7.76 23.22
N VAL A 62 -5.03 -7.96 22.28
CA VAL A 62 -4.04 -9.05 22.33
C VAL A 62 -3.11 -8.89 23.54
N ALA A 63 -2.64 -7.67 23.83
CA ALA A 63 -1.80 -7.39 24.98
C ALA A 63 -2.50 -7.76 26.31
N ARG A 64 -3.78 -7.37 26.48
CA ARG A 64 -4.59 -7.73 27.65
C ARG A 64 -4.79 -9.23 27.79
N LEU A 65 -4.99 -9.96 26.69
CA LEU A 65 -5.11 -11.42 26.71
C LEU A 65 -3.79 -12.10 27.07
N ALA A 66 -2.67 -11.57 26.57
CA ALA A 66 -1.33 -12.05 26.87
C ALA A 66 -0.98 -11.83 28.37
N GLU A 67 -1.29 -10.65 28.93
CA GLU A 67 -1.08 -10.35 30.36
C GLU A 67 -1.88 -11.27 31.27
N LYS A 68 -3.07 -11.66 30.85
CA LYS A 68 -3.93 -12.61 31.61
C LYS A 68 -3.51 -14.08 31.43
N GLY A 69 -2.45 -14.36 30.63
CA GLY A 69 -1.98 -15.72 30.38
C GLY A 69 -2.93 -16.56 29.50
N LEU A 70 -3.97 -15.96 28.92
CA LEU A 70 -4.98 -16.67 28.13
C LEU A 70 -4.45 -17.15 26.76
N LEU A 71 -3.31 -16.64 26.32
CA LEU A 71 -2.65 -17.03 25.07
C LEU A 71 -1.59 -18.15 25.27
N GLY A 72 -1.49 -18.66 26.50
CA GLY A 72 -0.55 -19.71 26.86
C GLY A 72 0.80 -19.19 27.39
N PRO A 73 1.58 -20.05 28.08
CA PRO A 73 2.79 -19.65 28.80
C PRO A 73 3.92 -19.14 27.89
N ALA A 74 3.90 -19.44 26.60
CA ALA A 74 4.88 -18.99 25.62
C ALA A 74 4.60 -17.56 25.08
N LEU A 75 3.40 -17.03 25.29
CA LEU A 75 2.94 -15.75 24.74
C LEU A 75 2.61 -14.75 25.85
N VAL A 76 3.44 -14.70 26.89
CA VAL A 76 3.29 -13.77 28.00
C VAL A 76 4.30 -12.64 27.83
N GLY A 77 3.79 -11.40 27.64
CA GLY A 77 4.63 -10.22 27.59
C GLY A 77 4.07 -9.08 26.74
N PRO A 78 4.50 -7.84 26.98
CA PRO A 78 3.98 -6.65 26.27
C PRO A 78 4.32 -6.61 24.78
N SER A 79 5.32 -7.36 24.34
CA SER A 79 5.74 -7.45 22.93
C SER A 79 4.82 -8.31 22.06
N VAL A 80 4.01 -9.18 22.67
CA VAL A 80 3.14 -10.13 21.95
C VAL A 80 2.08 -9.38 21.12
N GLY A 81 1.49 -8.33 21.68
CA GLY A 81 0.51 -7.50 20.97
C GLY A 81 1.07 -6.87 19.71
N TYR A 82 2.30 -6.38 19.74
CA TYR A 82 2.98 -5.82 18.58
C TYR A 82 3.30 -6.90 17.53
N GLY A 83 3.83 -8.05 17.97
CA GLY A 83 4.14 -9.16 17.09
C GLY A 83 2.93 -9.64 16.29
N PHE A 84 1.77 -9.72 16.95
CA PHE A 84 0.51 -10.14 16.32
C PHE A 84 0.04 -9.14 15.26
N VAL A 85 0.10 -7.84 15.53
CA VAL A 85 -0.25 -6.77 14.56
C VAL A 85 0.69 -6.82 13.36
N TYR A 86 2.01 -6.94 13.55
CA TYR A 86 2.97 -7.08 12.45
C TYR A 86 2.70 -8.31 11.59
N TYR A 87 2.28 -9.42 12.18
CA TYR A 87 1.95 -10.63 11.43
C TYR A 87 0.73 -10.40 10.51
N ILE A 88 -0.31 -9.76 11.04
CA ILE A 88 -1.48 -9.36 10.25
C ILE A 88 -1.06 -8.41 9.12
N GLU A 89 -0.23 -7.43 9.41
CA GLU A 89 0.25 -6.44 8.43
C GLU A 89 0.99 -7.13 7.27
N ILE A 90 1.91 -8.05 7.56
CA ILE A 90 2.62 -8.83 6.54
C ILE A 90 1.64 -9.64 5.68
N MET A 91 0.67 -10.30 6.29
CA MET A 91 -0.34 -11.07 5.58
C MET A 91 -1.20 -10.19 4.66
N LEU A 92 -1.59 -9.00 5.13
CA LEU A 92 -2.34 -8.03 4.32
C LEU A 92 -1.51 -7.47 3.17
N LEU A 93 -0.21 -7.20 3.39
CA LEU A 93 0.70 -6.76 2.33
C LEU A 93 0.84 -7.84 1.24
N LEU A 94 1.02 -9.09 1.62
CA LEU A 94 1.08 -10.20 0.68
C LEU A 94 -0.23 -10.39 -0.08
N ALA A 95 -1.37 -10.27 0.60
CA ALA A 95 -2.69 -10.32 -0.04
C ALA A 95 -2.88 -9.18 -1.04
N THR A 96 -2.47 -7.97 -0.67
CA THR A 96 -2.52 -6.80 -1.57
C THR A 96 -1.61 -6.99 -2.78
N LEU A 97 -0.39 -7.50 -2.59
CA LEU A 97 0.53 -7.80 -3.68
C LEU A 97 -0.04 -8.85 -4.63
N ALA A 98 -0.68 -9.89 -4.09
CA ALA A 98 -1.35 -10.92 -4.89
C ALA A 98 -2.56 -10.38 -5.66
N ALA A 99 -3.31 -9.45 -5.08
CA ALA A 99 -4.47 -8.84 -5.73
C ALA A 99 -4.08 -7.84 -6.83
N VAL A 100 -3.03 -7.04 -6.60
CA VAL A 100 -2.58 -6.00 -7.55
C VAL A 100 -1.70 -6.58 -8.65
N GLY A 101 -0.96 -7.66 -8.38
CA GLY A 101 -0.04 -8.29 -9.33
C GLY A 101 -0.64 -8.59 -10.70
N PRO A 102 -1.83 -9.22 -10.81
CA PRO A 102 -2.48 -9.49 -12.10
C PRO A 102 -2.95 -8.23 -12.84
N LEU A 103 -3.30 -7.15 -12.11
CA LEU A 103 -3.77 -5.90 -12.71
C LEU A 103 -2.67 -5.08 -13.39
N VAL A 104 -1.43 -5.22 -12.91
CA VAL A 104 -0.27 -4.47 -13.44
C VAL A 104 0.29 -5.09 -14.73
N ARG A 105 0.14 -6.40 -14.93
CA ARG A 105 0.68 -7.12 -16.09
C ARG A 105 0.14 -6.70 -17.46
N PRO A 106 -1.17 -6.45 -17.67
CA PRO A 106 -1.69 -6.08 -19.01
C PRO A 106 -1.27 -4.68 -19.47
N ALA A 107 -1.03 -3.74 -18.54
CA ALA A 107 -0.68 -2.35 -18.87
C ALA A 107 0.73 -2.22 -19.49
N SER A 108 1.65 -3.11 -19.15
CA SER A 108 3.02 -3.09 -19.67
C SER A 108 3.11 -3.56 -21.12
N GLU A 109 2.35 -4.57 -21.52
CA GLU A 109 2.37 -5.06 -22.91
C GLU A 109 1.72 -4.07 -23.89
N THR A 110 0.66 -3.38 -23.48
CA THR A 110 0.00 -2.38 -24.33
C THR A 110 0.88 -1.14 -24.54
N ARG A 111 1.65 -0.72 -23.53
CA ARG A 111 2.58 0.40 -23.68
C ARG A 111 3.77 0.08 -24.58
N LEU A 112 4.31 -1.11 -24.52
CA LEU A 112 5.42 -1.52 -25.39
C LEU A 112 4.98 -1.63 -26.86
N ARG A 113 3.73 -2.05 -27.11
CA ARG A 113 3.18 -2.14 -28.45
C ARG A 113 2.83 -0.78 -29.07
N SER A 114 2.42 0.20 -28.26
CA SER A 114 2.15 1.57 -28.71
C SER A 114 3.45 2.35 -29.04
N ASN A 115 4.55 2.04 -28.32
CA ASN A 115 5.83 2.73 -28.56
C ASN A 115 6.63 2.18 -29.75
N SER A 116 6.26 1.01 -30.27
CA SER A 116 6.91 0.45 -31.47
C SER A 116 6.46 1.12 -32.78
N ASN A 117 5.39 1.93 -32.75
CA ASN A 117 4.93 2.72 -33.90
C ASN A 117 5.53 4.15 -33.95
N PHE A 118 6.40 4.51 -32.99
CA PHE A 118 7.24 5.71 -33.13
C PHE A 118 8.47 5.36 -33.95
N GLY A 119 8.24 4.94 -35.17
CA GLY A 119 9.28 4.57 -36.13
C GLY A 119 9.46 5.68 -37.15
N LEU A 120 10.69 5.91 -37.48
CA LEU A 120 11.31 6.69 -38.54
C LEU A 120 10.63 6.65 -39.94
N ALA A 121 9.38 6.23 -40.04
CA ALA A 121 8.64 6.10 -41.31
C ALA A 121 7.89 7.37 -41.73
N GLU A 122 8.01 8.46 -41.00
CA GLU A 122 7.33 9.72 -41.31
C GLU A 122 8.29 10.89 -41.57
N PHE A 123 9.41 10.61 -42.25
CA PHE A 123 10.14 11.67 -42.93
C PHE A 123 9.67 11.72 -44.39
N PRO A 124 8.91 12.74 -44.84
CA PRO A 124 8.68 12.99 -46.24
C PRO A 124 10.01 13.44 -46.85
N GLY A 125 10.50 12.65 -47.80
CA GLY A 125 11.63 13.01 -48.66
C GLY A 125 11.26 14.11 -49.68
#